data_a3e498e1168f27bcdb0132886ebddc12
#
_entry.id   a3e498e1168f27bcdb0132886ebddc12
#
_cell.length_a   1.000
_cell.length_b   1.000
_cell.length_c   1.000
_cell.angle_alpha   90.00
_cell.angle_beta   90.00
_cell.angle_gamma   90.00
#
_symmetry.space_group_name_H-M   'P 1'
#
loop_
_entity.id
_entity.type
_entity.pdbx_description
1 polymer ?
#
loop_
_entity_poly.entity_id
_entity_poly.type
_entity_poly.pdbx_seq_one_letter_code
_entity_poly.pdbx_strand_id
1 'polypeptide(L)'
;NVHEAWSAYSTTNPNVRGDINFYGSSSTARGYKGYLGVLKHGVPGFLVEGYFHQYAPAALRHMNWDVDYVEGYNYAHGIAAYFGLAKENVGTIYGIVRDQHERFRDETYVPNPTHNDAYMPLDNVTVELRKDGNVVATYVTDNQFNGAFVFKNVEPGTYTMTFANENYKTPAPMEVTVGAAEVVYP
;
A
#
# COMPACT_ATOMS: atom_id res chain seq x y z
N ASN A 1 4.35 -13.67 -4.87
CA ASN A 1 3.58 -13.27 -6.06
C ASN A 1 2.90 -11.91 -5.83
N VAL A 2 2.16 -11.37 -6.82
CA VAL A 2 1.50 -10.05 -6.73
C VAL A 2 0.59 -9.95 -5.49
N HIS A 3 -0.15 -11.00 -5.18
CA HIS A 3 -1.01 -11.06 -4.00
C HIS A 3 -0.21 -10.95 -2.70
N GLU A 4 0.88 -11.68 -2.57
CA GLU A 4 1.72 -11.65 -1.36
C GLU A 4 2.34 -10.27 -1.18
N ALA A 5 2.86 -9.68 -2.25
CA ALA A 5 3.39 -8.34 -2.23
C ALA A 5 2.33 -7.31 -1.80
N TRP A 6 1.12 -7.43 -2.31
CA TRP A 6 0.04 -6.51 -1.96
C TRP A 6 -0.47 -6.70 -0.53
N SER A 7 -0.60 -7.94 -0.06
CA SER A 7 -1.08 -8.21 1.31
C SER A 7 -0.18 -7.60 2.37
N ALA A 8 1.09 -7.39 2.05
CA ALA A 8 2.06 -6.88 3.01
C ALA A 8 1.80 -5.43 3.45
N TYR A 9 1.12 -4.62 2.64
CA TYR A 9 0.88 -3.21 2.95
C TYR A 9 -0.58 -2.76 2.82
N SER A 10 -1.46 -3.63 2.36
CA SER A 10 -2.88 -3.33 2.27
C SER A 10 -3.57 -3.52 3.61
N THR A 11 -4.34 -2.53 4.03
CA THR A 11 -5.24 -2.65 5.19
C THR A 11 -6.44 -3.54 4.91
N THR A 12 -6.65 -3.91 3.65
CA THR A 12 -7.67 -4.84 3.21
C THR A 12 -7.01 -6.13 2.76
N ASN A 13 -7.59 -7.26 3.12
CA ASN A 13 -7.10 -8.55 2.66
C ASN A 13 -7.50 -8.75 1.19
N PRO A 14 -6.55 -8.71 0.24
CA PRO A 14 -6.88 -8.84 -1.17
C PRO A 14 -7.45 -10.24 -1.45
N ASN A 15 -8.57 -10.27 -2.16
CA ASN A 15 -9.25 -11.50 -2.52
C ASN A 15 -8.84 -11.90 -3.94
N VAL A 16 -7.93 -12.87 -4.05
CA VAL A 16 -7.55 -13.44 -5.34
C VAL A 16 -8.54 -14.51 -5.75
N ARG A 17 -9.18 -14.31 -6.87
CA ARG A 17 -10.13 -15.26 -7.46
C ARG A 17 -9.55 -15.84 -8.73
N GLY A 18 -9.63 -17.16 -8.87
CA GLY A 18 -9.26 -17.82 -10.12
C GLY A 18 -10.33 -17.65 -11.20
N ASP A 19 -9.94 -17.92 -12.43
CA ASP A 19 -10.79 -17.80 -13.63
C ASP A 19 -12.15 -18.48 -13.46
N ILE A 20 -12.18 -19.64 -12.87
CA ILE A 20 -13.40 -20.43 -12.68
C ILE A 20 -14.46 -19.69 -11.86
N ASN A 21 -14.05 -18.82 -10.95
CA ASN A 21 -14.96 -18.06 -10.13
C ASN A 21 -15.62 -16.90 -10.90
N PHE A 22 -14.95 -16.42 -11.96
CA PHE A 22 -15.44 -15.34 -12.81
C PHE A 22 -16.10 -15.82 -14.08
N TYR A 23 -15.54 -16.87 -14.67
CA TYR A 23 -16.01 -17.36 -15.96
C TYR A 23 -17.03 -18.49 -15.85
N GLY A 24 -17.10 -19.11 -14.67
CA GLY A 24 -17.87 -20.31 -14.47
C GLY A 24 -17.28 -21.52 -15.22
N SER A 25 -17.43 -22.69 -14.66
CA SER A 25 -16.97 -23.94 -15.29
C SER A 25 -17.93 -24.43 -16.39
N SER A 26 -19.03 -23.79 -16.55
CA SER A 26 -20.07 -24.20 -17.50
C SER A 26 -21.07 -23.06 -17.63
N SER A 27 -22.05 -23.23 -18.48
CA SER A 27 -23.19 -22.40 -18.80
C SER A 27 -23.92 -21.79 -17.59
N THR A 28 -23.19 -21.08 -16.76
CA THR A 28 -23.79 -20.30 -15.68
C THR A 28 -24.58 -19.14 -16.25
N ALA A 29 -25.39 -18.49 -15.43
CA ALA A 29 -26.19 -17.33 -15.83
C ALA A 29 -25.35 -16.20 -16.46
N ARG A 30 -24.05 -16.20 -16.29
CA ARG A 30 -23.11 -15.27 -16.94
C ARG A 30 -22.48 -15.80 -18.21
N GLY A 31 -22.78 -17.05 -18.54
CA GLY A 31 -22.28 -17.74 -19.72
C GLY A 31 -20.78 -18.05 -19.67
N TYR A 32 -20.37 -18.97 -20.50
CA TYR A 32 -18.97 -19.36 -20.67
C TYR A 32 -18.07 -18.21 -21.16
N LYS A 33 -18.65 -17.11 -21.60
CA LYS A 33 -17.93 -15.96 -22.14
C LYS A 33 -17.25 -15.13 -21.08
N GLY A 34 -17.50 -15.44 -19.80
CA GLY A 34 -16.93 -14.74 -18.69
C GLY A 34 -17.44 -13.32 -18.51
N TYR A 35 -17.28 -12.83 -17.32
CA TYR A 35 -17.70 -11.49 -16.95
C TYR A 35 -16.73 -10.44 -17.47
N LEU A 36 -15.44 -10.79 -17.51
CA LEU A 36 -14.34 -9.88 -17.88
C LEU A 36 -13.67 -10.36 -19.16
N GLY A 37 -14.07 -9.78 -20.29
CA GLY A 37 -13.53 -10.13 -21.62
C GLY A 37 -12.02 -9.99 -21.73
N VAL A 38 -11.43 -9.07 -20.97
CA VAL A 38 -9.98 -8.80 -20.94
C VAL A 38 -9.14 -10.02 -20.56
N LEU A 39 -9.68 -10.97 -19.79
CA LEU A 39 -8.96 -12.18 -19.37
C LEU A 39 -9.08 -13.36 -20.38
N LYS A 40 -9.68 -13.17 -21.54
CA LYS A 40 -9.97 -14.24 -22.51
C LYS A 40 -9.01 -14.37 -23.69
N HIS A 41 -7.90 -13.70 -23.64
CA HIS A 41 -7.02 -13.61 -24.80
C HIS A 41 -5.99 -14.74 -24.94
N GLY A 42 -6.08 -15.78 -24.11
CA GLY A 42 -5.17 -16.94 -24.19
C GLY A 42 -3.73 -16.62 -23.76
N VAL A 43 -3.53 -15.48 -23.12
CA VAL A 43 -2.27 -15.07 -22.50
C VAL A 43 -2.46 -14.96 -21.00
N PRO A 44 -1.41 -15.19 -20.21
CA PRO A 44 -1.47 -14.92 -18.79
C PRO A 44 -1.87 -13.48 -18.52
N GLY A 45 -2.87 -13.29 -17.64
CA GLY A 45 -3.36 -11.97 -17.32
C GLY A 45 -4.07 -11.96 -15.97
N PHE A 46 -4.25 -10.77 -15.43
CA PHE A 46 -5.03 -10.55 -14.22
C PHE A 46 -5.72 -9.19 -14.31
N LEU A 47 -6.86 -9.10 -13.66
CA LEU A 47 -7.55 -7.84 -13.41
C LEU A 47 -7.31 -7.46 -11.94
N VAL A 48 -7.02 -6.21 -11.72
CA VAL A 48 -6.90 -5.65 -10.38
C VAL A 48 -7.99 -4.62 -10.17
N GLU A 49 -8.65 -4.73 -9.02
CA GLU A 49 -9.49 -3.69 -8.48
C GLU A 49 -8.82 -3.22 -7.18
N GLY A 50 -8.06 -2.12 -7.25
CA GLY A 50 -7.14 -1.67 -6.21
C GLY A 50 -7.86 -1.29 -4.91
N TYR A 51 -8.95 -0.56 -5.02
CA TYR A 51 -9.74 -0.11 -3.88
C TYR A 51 -11.15 0.29 -4.30
N PHE A 52 -12.03 0.42 -3.30
CA PHE A 52 -13.33 1.03 -3.52
C PHE A 52 -13.24 2.55 -3.32
N HIS A 53 -13.62 3.31 -4.33
CA HIS A 53 -13.61 4.78 -4.25
C HIS A 53 -14.57 5.34 -3.18
N GLN A 54 -15.55 4.56 -2.73
CA GLN A 54 -16.42 4.90 -1.60
C GLN A 54 -15.77 4.62 -0.23
N TYR A 55 -14.62 3.97 -0.20
CA TYR A 55 -13.87 3.76 1.02
C TYR A 55 -12.94 4.96 1.25
N ALA A 56 -13.42 5.95 1.97
CA ALA A 56 -12.78 7.25 2.10
C ALA A 56 -11.28 7.19 2.47
N PRO A 57 -10.82 6.37 3.44
CA PRO A 57 -9.40 6.29 3.74
C PRO A 57 -8.54 5.84 2.56
N ALA A 58 -9.02 4.90 1.75
CA ALA A 58 -8.28 4.46 0.56
C ALA A 58 -8.32 5.51 -0.54
N ALA A 59 -9.48 6.12 -0.80
CA ALA A 59 -9.61 7.18 -1.80
C ALA A 59 -8.67 8.35 -1.51
N LEU A 60 -8.55 8.78 -0.25
CA LEU A 60 -7.62 9.83 0.17
C LEU A 60 -6.16 9.42 0.00
N ARG A 61 -5.80 8.16 0.29
CA ARG A 61 -4.43 7.67 0.05
C ARG A 61 -4.04 7.72 -1.42
N HIS A 62 -4.95 7.37 -2.31
CA HIS A 62 -4.72 7.40 -3.76
C HIS A 62 -4.77 8.81 -4.38
N MET A 63 -4.95 9.84 -3.59
CA MET A 63 -4.63 11.21 -3.99
C MET A 63 -3.13 11.52 -3.89
N ASN A 64 -2.36 10.64 -3.27
CA ASN A 64 -0.91 10.74 -3.16
C ASN A 64 -0.23 9.84 -4.20
N TRP A 65 0.49 10.47 -5.14
CA TRP A 65 1.21 9.79 -6.23
C TRP A 65 2.23 8.74 -5.75
N ASP A 66 2.79 8.93 -4.56
CA ASP A 66 3.75 7.99 -4.01
C ASP A 66 3.07 6.69 -3.55
N VAL A 67 1.81 6.76 -3.14
CA VAL A 67 0.99 5.57 -2.84
C VAL A 67 0.71 4.78 -4.11
N ASP A 68 0.35 5.47 -5.20
CA ASP A 68 0.14 4.83 -6.51
C ASP A 68 1.44 4.22 -7.05
N TYR A 69 2.58 4.87 -6.80
CA TYR A 69 3.89 4.29 -7.09
C TYR A 69 4.09 2.95 -6.36
N VAL A 70 3.79 2.88 -5.07
CA VAL A 70 3.93 1.64 -4.28
C VAL A 70 3.07 0.52 -4.85
N GLU A 71 1.84 0.83 -5.24
CA GLU A 71 0.94 -0.15 -5.87
C GLU A 71 1.53 -0.66 -7.20
N GLY A 72 1.94 0.25 -8.08
CA GLY A 72 2.56 -0.08 -9.36
C GLY A 72 3.86 -0.87 -9.21
N TYR A 73 4.68 -0.51 -8.22
CA TYR A 73 5.91 -1.21 -7.88
C TYR A 73 5.66 -2.69 -7.54
N ASN A 74 4.65 -2.96 -6.73
CA ASN A 74 4.29 -4.33 -6.38
C ASN A 74 3.78 -5.14 -7.57
N TYR A 75 3.00 -4.54 -8.47
CA TYR A 75 2.59 -5.21 -9.72
C TYR A 75 3.78 -5.52 -10.61
N ALA A 76 4.69 -4.57 -10.77
CA ALA A 76 5.91 -4.76 -11.55
C ALA A 76 6.76 -5.91 -11.00
N HIS A 77 6.91 -6.01 -9.68
CA HIS A 77 7.61 -7.12 -9.04
C HIS A 77 6.92 -8.47 -9.25
N GLY A 78 5.60 -8.51 -9.15
CA GLY A 78 4.83 -9.72 -9.42
C GLY A 78 4.96 -10.19 -10.87
N ILE A 79 4.95 -9.26 -11.82
CA ILE A 79 5.15 -9.54 -13.25
C ILE A 79 6.60 -9.99 -13.51
N ALA A 80 7.58 -9.28 -12.95
CA ALA A 80 8.99 -9.65 -13.09
C ALA A 80 9.27 -11.06 -12.55
N ALA A 81 8.71 -11.39 -11.39
CA ALA A 81 8.82 -12.73 -10.80
C ALA A 81 8.20 -13.81 -11.69
N TYR A 82 7.05 -13.52 -12.32
CA TYR A 82 6.41 -14.44 -13.25
C TYR A 82 7.29 -14.75 -14.48
N PHE A 83 7.98 -13.76 -15.01
CA PHE A 83 8.89 -13.91 -16.15
C PHE A 83 10.33 -14.32 -15.77
N GLY A 84 10.61 -14.53 -14.48
CA GLY A 84 11.95 -14.88 -14.01
C GLY A 84 12.99 -13.76 -14.18
N LEU A 85 12.56 -12.51 -14.20
CA LEU A 85 13.44 -11.36 -14.31
C LEU A 85 14.18 -11.09 -13.01
N ALA A 86 15.32 -10.43 -13.10
CA ALA A 86 16.11 -10.05 -11.93
C ALA A 86 15.31 -9.10 -11.03
N LYS A 87 15.45 -9.27 -9.72
CA LYS A 87 14.91 -8.37 -8.72
C LYS A 87 15.79 -7.13 -8.58
N GLU A 88 15.19 -6.02 -8.20
CA GLU A 88 15.93 -4.81 -7.83
C GLU A 88 16.72 -5.03 -6.54
N ASN A 89 17.82 -4.26 -6.41
CA ASN A 89 18.69 -4.32 -5.22
C ASN A 89 18.22 -3.39 -4.09
N VAL A 90 17.14 -2.68 -4.28
CA VAL A 90 16.58 -1.71 -3.33
C VAL A 90 15.17 -2.12 -2.93
N GLY A 91 14.71 -1.57 -1.81
CA GLY A 91 13.33 -1.75 -1.35
C GLY A 91 12.60 -0.43 -1.19
N THR A 92 11.40 -0.52 -0.67
CA THR A 92 10.51 0.63 -0.42
C THR A 92 9.93 0.51 0.98
N ILE A 93 9.90 1.61 1.72
CA ILE A 93 9.21 1.70 3.01
C ILE A 93 8.00 2.59 2.80
N TYR A 94 6.81 2.08 3.12
CA TYR A 94 5.55 2.80 3.01
C TYR A 94 4.79 2.73 4.32
N GLY A 95 4.26 3.83 4.77
CA GLY A 95 3.45 3.85 5.99
C GLY A 95 2.45 5.00 6.01
N ILE A 96 1.63 4.99 7.05
CA ILE A 96 0.61 6.02 7.28
C ILE A 96 0.69 6.50 8.71
N VAL A 97 0.93 7.79 8.88
CA VAL A 97 0.92 8.43 10.19
C VAL A 97 -0.52 8.74 10.60
N ARG A 98 -0.90 8.35 11.81
CA ARG A 98 -2.25 8.55 12.35
C ARG A 98 -2.21 9.08 13.77
N ASP A 99 -3.23 9.83 14.12
CA ASP A 99 -3.50 10.15 15.52
C ASP A 99 -4.00 8.88 16.23
N GLN A 100 -3.44 8.57 17.41
CA GLN A 100 -3.84 7.38 18.16
C GLN A 100 -5.16 7.55 18.94
N HIS A 101 -5.69 8.77 19.01
CA HIS A 101 -6.87 9.11 19.81
C HIS A 101 -8.03 9.66 19.00
N GLU A 102 -7.73 10.43 17.94
CA GLU A 102 -8.76 11.02 17.10
C GLU A 102 -9.26 10.03 16.07
N ARG A 103 -10.60 9.92 15.98
CA ARG A 103 -11.24 9.04 15.02
C ARG A 103 -11.42 9.74 13.68
N PHE A 104 -11.22 8.99 12.61
CA PHE A 104 -11.53 9.45 11.26
C PHE A 104 -12.99 9.85 11.17
N ARG A 105 -13.24 11.03 10.62
CA ARG A 105 -14.58 11.60 10.45
C ARG A 105 -14.84 11.85 8.98
N ASP A 106 -15.86 11.20 8.49
CA ASP A 106 -16.36 11.38 7.13
C ASP A 106 -17.88 11.21 7.14
N GLU A 107 -18.58 12.04 6.37
CA GLU A 107 -20.06 12.01 6.36
C GLU A 107 -20.63 10.75 5.73
N THR A 108 -19.86 10.11 4.85
CA THR A 108 -20.28 8.96 4.05
C THR A 108 -19.69 7.64 4.50
N TYR A 109 -18.72 7.67 5.42
CA TYR A 109 -17.99 6.50 5.87
C TYR A 109 -17.97 6.38 7.39
N VAL A 110 -18.41 5.23 7.88
CA VAL A 110 -18.29 4.86 9.30
C VAL A 110 -17.11 3.91 9.46
N PRO A 111 -16.02 4.33 10.10
CA PRO A 111 -14.86 3.49 10.28
C PRO A 111 -15.17 2.24 11.11
N ASN A 112 -14.64 1.10 10.68
CA ASN A 112 -14.63 -0.09 11.52
C ASN A 112 -13.70 0.18 12.72
N PRO A 113 -14.21 0.14 13.97
CA PRO A 113 -13.43 0.54 15.14
C PRO A 113 -12.21 -0.35 15.44
N THR A 114 -12.16 -1.53 14.84
CA THR A 114 -11.04 -2.47 14.99
C THR A 114 -9.94 -2.28 13.94
N HIS A 115 -10.15 -1.39 12.97
CA HIS A 115 -9.22 -1.13 11.88
C HIS A 115 -8.39 0.12 12.16
N ASN A 116 -7.13 0.10 11.73
CA ASN A 116 -6.26 1.27 11.82
C ASN A 116 -6.81 2.48 11.06
N ASP A 117 -7.53 2.26 9.96
CA ASP A 117 -8.23 3.31 9.20
C ASP A 117 -9.38 3.99 9.98
N ALA A 118 -9.70 3.50 11.17
CA ALA A 118 -10.59 4.21 12.07
C ALA A 118 -9.98 5.45 12.73
N TYR A 119 -8.67 5.64 12.56
CA TYR A 119 -7.94 6.76 13.16
C TYR A 119 -7.59 7.82 12.13
N MET A 120 -7.59 9.09 12.58
CA MET A 120 -7.36 10.24 11.73
C MET A 120 -5.93 10.24 11.16
N PRO A 121 -5.75 10.25 9.83
CA PRO A 121 -4.44 10.44 9.24
C PRO A 121 -3.91 11.85 9.51
N LEU A 122 -2.59 11.98 9.62
CA LEU A 122 -1.95 13.24 9.97
C LEU A 122 -1.18 13.85 8.80
N ASP A 123 -1.49 15.09 8.50
CA ASP A 123 -0.82 15.91 7.51
C ASP A 123 0.40 16.64 8.10
N ASN A 124 1.33 17.04 7.23
CA ASN A 124 2.50 17.85 7.59
C ASN A 124 3.38 17.23 8.68
N VAL A 125 3.42 15.90 8.76
CA VAL A 125 4.35 15.18 9.62
C VAL A 125 5.65 14.96 8.88
N THR A 126 6.75 15.44 9.45
CA THR A 126 8.09 15.13 8.98
C THR A 126 8.47 13.73 9.46
N VAL A 127 8.75 12.84 8.52
CA VAL A 127 9.27 11.50 8.77
C VAL A 127 10.72 11.45 8.31
N GLU A 128 11.64 11.15 9.21
CA GLU A 128 13.06 10.98 8.87
C GLU A 128 13.43 9.51 8.95
N LEU A 129 14.10 9.03 7.91
CA LEU A 129 14.74 7.73 7.89
C LEU A 129 16.21 7.92 8.25
N ARG A 130 16.68 7.19 9.26
CA ARG A 130 18.05 7.34 9.80
C ARG A 130 18.81 6.02 9.73
N LYS A 131 20.08 6.10 9.39
CA LYS A 131 21.04 4.99 9.44
C LYS A 131 22.26 5.43 10.23
N ASP A 132 22.67 4.65 11.23
CA ASP A 132 23.81 4.95 12.08
C ASP A 132 23.74 6.36 12.69
N GLY A 133 22.55 6.80 13.09
CA GLY A 133 22.30 8.12 13.67
C GLY A 133 22.15 9.27 12.65
N ASN A 134 22.52 9.07 11.39
CA ASN A 134 22.44 10.10 10.35
C ASN A 134 21.10 10.04 9.60
N VAL A 135 20.53 11.19 9.26
CA VAL A 135 19.37 11.27 8.37
C VAL A 135 19.82 10.91 6.95
N VAL A 136 19.21 9.88 6.37
CA VAL A 136 19.48 9.42 5.00
C VAL A 136 18.35 9.77 4.05
N ALA A 137 17.12 9.96 4.55
CA ALA A 137 16.01 10.46 3.78
C ALA A 137 14.99 11.16 4.69
N THR A 138 14.22 12.08 4.10
CA THR A 138 13.15 12.81 4.78
C THR A 138 11.91 12.82 3.88
N TYR A 139 10.75 12.61 4.47
CA TYR A 139 9.45 12.74 3.82
C TYR A 139 8.55 13.61 4.68
N VAL A 140 7.73 14.43 4.06
CA VAL A 140 6.68 15.20 4.76
C VAL A 140 5.33 14.73 4.22
N THR A 141 4.46 14.24 5.11
CA THR A 141 3.11 13.86 4.69
C THR A 141 2.39 15.06 4.09
N ASP A 142 1.68 14.84 2.99
CA ASP A 142 1.00 15.91 2.28
C ASP A 142 -0.22 16.44 3.06
N ASN A 143 -0.93 17.41 2.46
CA ASN A 143 -2.12 18.02 3.05
C ASN A 143 -3.42 17.45 2.46
N GLN A 144 -3.43 16.18 2.10
CA GLN A 144 -4.56 15.50 1.47
C GLN A 144 -5.30 14.56 2.43
N PHE A 145 -5.09 14.69 3.73
CA PHE A 145 -5.72 13.88 4.77
C PHE A 145 -5.52 12.37 4.58
N ASN A 146 -4.34 11.98 4.14
CA ASN A 146 -3.99 10.57 3.93
C ASN A 146 -2.88 10.07 4.86
N GLY A 147 -2.06 10.97 5.42
CA GLY A 147 -0.96 10.65 6.33
C GLY A 147 0.14 9.77 5.73
N ALA A 148 0.13 9.59 4.41
CA ALA A 148 1.02 8.66 3.73
C ALA A 148 2.45 9.21 3.66
N PHE A 149 3.43 8.31 3.81
CA PHE A 149 4.83 8.56 3.51
C PHE A 149 5.43 7.38 2.77
N VAL A 150 6.37 7.65 1.86
CA VAL A 150 7.03 6.62 1.06
C VAL A 150 8.53 6.95 0.94
N PHE A 151 9.38 6.03 1.35
CA PHE A 151 10.80 6.06 1.02
C PHE A 151 11.07 5.06 -0.09
N LYS A 152 11.43 5.56 -1.27
CA LYS A 152 11.73 4.78 -2.47
C LYS A 152 13.21 4.49 -2.57
N ASN A 153 13.57 3.39 -3.22
CA ASN A 153 14.96 3.03 -3.53
C ASN A 153 15.84 2.96 -2.27
N VAL A 154 15.30 2.42 -1.19
CA VAL A 154 16.03 2.25 0.06
C VAL A 154 16.95 1.04 -0.04
N GLU A 155 18.23 1.21 0.23
CA GLU A 155 19.18 0.10 0.29
C GLU A 155 18.78 -0.89 1.39
N PRO A 156 18.99 -2.20 1.18
CA PRO A 156 18.74 -3.18 2.22
C PRO A 156 19.48 -2.87 3.52
N GLY A 157 18.76 -2.99 4.64
CA GLY A 157 19.33 -2.72 5.95
C GLY A 157 18.29 -2.37 7.00
N THR A 158 18.79 -2.11 8.20
CA THR A 158 17.97 -1.67 9.33
C THR A 158 18.15 -0.17 9.54
N TYR A 159 17.05 0.51 9.76
CA TYR A 159 16.95 1.96 9.89
C TYR A 159 16.12 2.31 11.12
N THR A 160 16.28 3.55 11.57
CA THR A 160 15.43 4.15 12.59
C THR A 160 14.57 5.23 11.94
N MET A 161 13.25 5.17 12.15
CA MET A 161 12.34 6.24 11.75
C MET A 161 12.03 7.15 12.94
N THR A 162 12.03 8.45 12.70
CA THR A 162 11.58 9.47 13.64
C THR A 162 10.49 10.33 13.02
N PHE A 163 9.59 10.82 13.84
CA PHE A 163 8.41 11.57 13.40
C PHE A 163 8.38 12.91 14.13
N ALA A 164 8.06 13.98 13.45
CA ALA A 164 7.94 15.31 14.06
C ALA A 164 6.77 16.08 13.44
N ASN A 165 5.99 16.73 14.30
CA ASN A 165 4.98 17.71 13.91
C ASN A 165 4.79 18.67 15.10
N GLU A 166 4.57 19.94 14.84
CA GLU A 166 4.47 20.97 15.87
C GLU A 166 3.24 20.83 16.79
N ASN A 167 2.17 20.20 16.27
CA ASN A 167 0.88 20.08 16.97
C ASN A 167 0.71 18.75 17.71
N TYR A 168 1.63 17.81 17.54
CA TYR A 168 1.52 16.45 18.08
C TYR A 168 2.75 16.06 18.88
N LYS A 169 2.52 15.25 19.89
CA LYS A 169 3.62 14.68 20.66
C LYS A 169 4.41 13.69 19.80
N THR A 170 5.71 13.90 19.69
CA THR A 170 6.62 13.00 19.00
C THR A 170 6.59 11.60 19.62
N PRO A 171 6.32 10.55 18.87
CA PRO A 171 6.40 9.18 19.36
C PRO A 171 7.85 8.75 19.56
N ALA A 172 8.06 7.62 20.23
CA ALA A 172 9.38 7.01 20.28
C ALA A 172 9.87 6.63 18.87
N PRO A 173 11.18 6.70 18.60
CA PRO A 173 11.74 6.22 17.36
C PRO A 173 11.36 4.76 17.10
N MET A 174 11.13 4.41 15.83
CA MET A 174 10.72 3.08 15.38
C MET A 174 11.81 2.47 14.51
N GLU A 175 12.17 1.22 14.79
CA GLU A 175 13.10 0.46 13.93
C GLU A 175 12.34 -0.16 12.76
N VAL A 176 12.93 -0.13 11.58
CA VAL A 176 12.43 -0.77 10.36
C VAL A 176 13.56 -1.44 9.61
N THR A 177 13.35 -2.67 9.17
CA THR A 177 14.28 -3.38 8.31
C THR A 177 13.66 -3.58 6.94
N VAL A 178 14.41 -3.28 5.89
CA VAL A 178 13.99 -3.43 4.50
C VAL A 178 14.99 -4.30 3.75
N GLY A 179 14.46 -5.22 2.94
CA GLY A 179 15.22 -6.08 2.04
C GLY A 179 15.22 -5.56 0.59
N ALA A 180 16.00 -6.22 -0.26
CA ALA A 180 15.99 -5.97 -1.70
C ALA A 180 14.65 -6.41 -2.31
N ALA A 181 14.10 -5.59 -3.20
CA ALA A 181 12.82 -5.80 -3.86
C ALA A 181 11.65 -6.05 -2.86
N GLU A 182 11.71 -5.44 -1.72
CA GLU A 182 10.72 -5.55 -0.65
C GLU A 182 9.96 -4.24 -0.47
N VAL A 183 8.67 -4.33 -0.19
CA VAL A 183 7.87 -3.24 0.34
C VAL A 183 7.57 -3.55 1.80
N VAL A 184 8.00 -2.67 2.68
CA VAL A 184 7.80 -2.80 4.13
C VAL A 184 6.76 -1.79 4.59
N TYR A 185 5.82 -2.26 5.38
CA TYR A 185 4.84 -1.44 6.08
C TYR A 185 5.09 -1.57 7.60
N PRO A 186 5.76 -0.62 8.24
CA PRO A 186 6.14 -0.66 9.64
C PRO A 186 5.00 -0.44 10.62
#